data_2e0a5717b78e5b533488386d643f857d
#
_entry.id   2e0a5717b78e5b533488386d643f857d
#
_cell.length_a   1.000
_cell.length_b   1.000
_cell.length_c   1.000
_cell.angle_alpha   90.00
_cell.angle_beta   90.00
_cell.angle_gamma   90.00
#
_symmetry.space_group_name_H-M   'P 1'
#
loop_
_entity.id
_entity.type
_entity.pdbx_description
1 polymer ?
#
loop_
_entity_poly.entity_id
_entity_poly.type
_entity_poly.pdbx_seq_one_letter_code
_entity_poly.pdbx_strand_id
1 'polypeptide(L)'
;MAALRKMLGDMNGNAATSLMRLIETQSRETLTRWAAAYAKEQYLPLIKEESEIFHQMEQTISAVEGFLNKEMTLKELKPVLASARSAAKELADSRAADPVTLATARAVSTACAAAQTPTNALGFLLYGAAACAYHSAGLTETAATYDRLAEEELQRALQSLQAAAVLDEAHPVSIRWNC
;
A
#
# COMPACT_ATOMS: atom_id res chain seq x y z
N MET A 1 -3.05 -10.68 -25.30
CA MET A 1 -3.17 -9.87 -24.09
C MET A 1 -2.30 -10.45 -23.00
N ALA A 2 -1.47 -9.63 -22.38
CA ALA A 2 -0.71 -10.05 -21.22
C ALA A 2 -1.66 -10.19 -20.01
N ALA A 3 -1.45 -11.24 -19.20
CA ALA A 3 -2.18 -11.38 -17.94
C ALA A 3 -1.87 -10.20 -17.02
N LEU A 4 -2.88 -9.67 -16.33
CA LEU A 4 -2.71 -8.60 -15.36
C LEU A 4 -1.84 -9.07 -14.18
N ARG A 5 -0.81 -8.32 -13.88
CA ARG A 5 0.09 -8.60 -12.76
C ARG A 5 -0.52 -8.10 -11.44
N LYS A 6 -0.34 -8.87 -10.37
CA LYS A 6 -0.77 -8.47 -9.03
C LYS A 6 -0.10 -7.20 -8.54
N MET A 7 1.17 -7.05 -8.86
CA MET A 7 2.05 -5.98 -8.43
C MET A 7 2.74 -5.40 -9.65
N LEU A 8 2.96 -4.11 -9.65
CA LEU A 8 3.75 -3.40 -10.64
C LEU A 8 4.86 -2.60 -9.96
N GLY A 9 5.95 -2.43 -10.64
CA GLY A 9 7.12 -1.67 -10.19
C GLY A 9 8.41 -2.42 -10.41
N ASP A 10 9.45 -1.69 -10.76
CA ASP A 10 10.81 -2.21 -10.89
C ASP A 10 11.56 -2.04 -9.58
N MET A 11 11.80 -3.16 -8.89
CA MET A 11 12.51 -3.17 -7.60
C MET A 11 13.98 -2.75 -7.71
N ASN A 12 14.56 -2.79 -8.90
CA ASN A 12 15.91 -2.32 -9.20
C ASN A 12 15.92 -0.90 -9.76
N GLY A 13 14.75 -0.31 -9.96
CA GLY A 13 14.60 1.06 -10.46
C GLY A 13 14.99 2.12 -9.43
N ASN A 14 15.20 3.35 -9.88
CA ASN A 14 15.63 4.45 -9.02
C ASN A 14 14.60 4.80 -7.93
N ALA A 15 13.31 4.80 -8.25
CA ALA A 15 12.27 5.10 -7.28
C ALA A 15 12.22 4.06 -6.16
N ALA A 16 12.20 2.77 -6.49
CA ALA A 16 12.15 1.70 -5.51
C ALA A 16 13.39 1.67 -4.62
N THR A 17 14.58 1.80 -5.19
CA THR A 17 15.82 1.82 -4.41
C THR A 17 15.92 3.04 -3.50
N SER A 18 15.46 4.20 -3.95
CA SER A 18 15.42 5.41 -3.13
C SER A 18 14.38 5.28 -1.99
N LEU A 19 13.21 4.68 -2.28
CA LEU A 19 12.21 4.36 -1.26
C LEU A 19 12.77 3.42 -0.19
N MET A 20 13.43 2.33 -0.58
CA MET A 20 14.07 1.38 0.36
C MET A 20 15.04 2.09 1.30
N ARG A 21 15.93 2.93 0.75
CA ARG A 21 16.91 3.69 1.54
C ARG A 21 16.22 4.66 2.52
N LEU A 22 15.21 5.37 2.06
CA LEU A 22 14.49 6.34 2.88
C LEU A 22 13.69 5.63 3.99
N ILE A 23 13.02 4.52 3.68
CA ILE A 23 12.29 3.69 4.64
C ILE A 23 13.20 3.26 5.79
N GLU A 24 14.43 2.83 5.50
CA GLU A 24 15.38 2.38 6.52
C GLU A 24 15.92 3.50 7.42
N THR A 25 15.63 4.76 7.12
CA THR A 25 15.93 5.90 8.01
C THR A 25 14.78 6.26 8.95
N GLN A 26 13.62 5.63 8.80
CA GLN A 26 12.41 6.00 9.51
C GLN A 26 11.97 4.94 10.53
N SER A 27 11.28 5.37 11.59
CA SER A 27 10.69 4.47 12.57
C SER A 27 9.46 3.75 11.99
N ARG A 28 9.10 2.62 12.60
CA ARG A 28 7.86 1.91 12.28
C ARG A 28 6.63 2.81 12.41
N GLU A 29 6.58 3.66 13.43
CA GLU A 29 5.46 4.58 13.65
C GLU A 29 5.32 5.57 12.50
N THR A 30 6.41 6.24 12.09
CA THR A 30 6.42 7.18 10.97
C THR A 30 6.01 6.50 9.67
N LEU A 31 6.54 5.31 9.40
CA LEU A 31 6.20 4.54 8.20
C LEU A 31 4.73 4.11 8.19
N THR A 32 4.21 3.66 9.32
CA THR A 32 2.79 3.26 9.44
C THR A 32 1.87 4.45 9.21
N ARG A 33 2.19 5.58 9.84
CA ARG A 33 1.43 6.82 9.69
C ARG A 33 1.39 7.28 8.24
N TRP A 34 2.55 7.32 7.59
CA TRP A 34 2.65 7.69 6.19
C TRP A 34 1.91 6.71 5.27
N ALA A 35 2.14 5.41 5.43
CA ALA A 35 1.55 4.39 4.56
C ALA A 35 0.02 4.39 4.65
N ALA A 36 -0.55 4.46 5.86
CA ALA A 36 -1.99 4.52 6.06
C ALA A 36 -2.59 5.80 5.46
N ALA A 37 -1.97 6.96 5.68
CA ALA A 37 -2.43 8.23 5.13
C ALA A 37 -2.35 8.25 3.60
N TYR A 38 -1.25 7.77 3.03
CA TYR A 38 -1.05 7.71 1.59
C TYR A 38 -2.08 6.77 0.93
N ALA A 39 -2.30 5.59 1.49
CA ALA A 39 -3.29 4.65 0.98
C ALA A 39 -4.72 5.19 1.09
N LYS A 40 -5.05 5.89 2.17
CA LYS A 40 -6.35 6.54 2.37
C LYS A 40 -6.61 7.61 1.31
N GLU A 41 -5.61 8.42 1.01
CA GLU A 41 -5.73 9.55 0.07
C GLU A 41 -5.65 9.12 -1.38
N GLN A 42 -4.68 8.25 -1.72
CA GLN A 42 -4.36 7.93 -3.11
C GLN A 42 -5.04 6.67 -3.64
N TYR A 43 -5.29 5.67 -2.79
CA TYR A 43 -5.78 4.37 -3.25
C TYR A 43 -7.23 4.09 -2.87
N LEU A 44 -7.64 4.34 -1.64
CA LEU A 44 -9.01 4.08 -1.20
C LEU A 44 -10.08 4.67 -2.14
N PRO A 45 -9.92 5.90 -2.68
CA PRO A 45 -10.89 6.48 -3.60
C PRO A 45 -11.05 5.73 -4.94
N LEU A 46 -10.17 4.78 -5.25
CA LEU A 46 -10.30 3.93 -6.44
C LEU A 46 -11.34 2.82 -6.28
N ILE A 47 -11.82 2.58 -5.06
CA ILE A 47 -12.94 1.67 -4.78
C ILE A 47 -14.23 2.50 -4.70
N LYS A 48 -15.34 1.94 -5.17
CA LYS A 48 -16.65 2.57 -5.03
C LYS A 48 -17.03 2.74 -3.56
N GLU A 49 -17.34 3.95 -3.17
CA GLU A 49 -17.61 4.34 -1.77
C GLU A 49 -18.80 3.57 -1.15
N GLU A 50 -19.81 3.22 -1.94
CA GLU A 50 -20.97 2.46 -1.47
C GLU A 50 -20.70 0.96 -1.29
N SER A 51 -19.52 0.46 -1.64
CA SER A 51 -19.21 -0.97 -1.56
C SER A 51 -18.80 -1.40 -0.15
N GLU A 52 -19.10 -2.66 0.18
CA GLU A 52 -18.72 -3.25 1.45
C GLU A 52 -17.18 -3.25 1.66
N ILE A 53 -16.44 -3.53 0.59
CA ILE A 53 -14.96 -3.54 0.68
C ILE A 53 -14.40 -2.14 0.93
N PHE A 54 -15.00 -1.08 0.41
CA PHE A 54 -14.60 0.29 0.73
C PHE A 54 -14.73 0.54 2.24
N HIS A 55 -15.89 0.27 2.81
CA HIS A 55 -16.14 0.47 4.24
C HIS A 55 -15.21 -0.35 5.12
N GLN A 56 -14.94 -1.59 4.74
CA GLN A 56 -14.02 -2.44 5.48
C GLN A 56 -12.58 -1.91 5.43
N MET A 57 -12.12 -1.43 4.28
CA MET A 57 -10.79 -0.82 4.16
C MET A 57 -10.70 0.51 4.92
N GLU A 58 -11.73 1.33 4.85
CA GLU A 58 -11.83 2.58 5.61
C GLU A 58 -11.77 2.33 7.12
N GLN A 59 -12.53 1.35 7.62
CA GLN A 59 -12.50 0.96 9.03
C GLN A 59 -11.12 0.44 9.46
N THR A 60 -10.43 -0.27 8.59
CA THR A 60 -9.07 -0.76 8.87
C THR A 60 -8.09 0.40 9.00
N ILE A 61 -8.17 1.39 8.12
CA ILE A 61 -7.36 2.62 8.21
C ILE A 61 -7.67 3.36 9.52
N SER A 62 -8.95 3.51 9.87
CA SER A 62 -9.37 4.16 11.12
C SER A 62 -8.82 3.44 12.35
N ALA A 63 -8.77 2.13 12.34
CA ALA A 63 -8.18 1.34 13.42
C ALA A 63 -6.66 1.59 13.54
N VAL A 64 -5.95 1.71 12.42
CA VAL A 64 -4.51 2.06 12.42
C VAL A 64 -4.31 3.47 12.96
N GLU A 65 -5.14 4.44 12.58
CA GLU A 65 -5.11 5.80 13.12
C GLU A 65 -5.33 5.79 14.66
N GLY A 66 -6.29 5.00 15.15
CA GLY A 66 -6.52 4.81 16.60
C GLY A 66 -5.32 4.19 17.31
N PHE A 67 -4.68 3.19 16.69
CA PHE A 67 -3.44 2.61 17.20
C PHE A 67 -2.30 3.64 17.30
N LEU A 68 -2.11 4.45 16.26
CA LEU A 68 -1.10 5.51 16.23
C LEU A 68 -1.37 6.60 17.27
N ASN A 69 -2.63 6.85 17.58
CA ASN A 69 -3.07 7.78 18.62
C ASN A 69 -3.10 7.17 20.04
N LYS A 70 -2.64 5.91 20.18
CA LYS A 70 -2.60 5.15 21.44
C LYS A 70 -3.98 4.87 22.06
N GLU A 71 -5.02 4.88 21.23
CA GLU A 71 -6.39 4.54 21.61
C GLU A 71 -6.63 3.03 21.60
N MET A 72 -5.74 2.29 20.93
CA MET A 72 -5.80 0.83 20.85
C MET A 72 -4.37 0.26 20.85
N THR A 73 -4.25 -0.97 21.34
CA THR A 73 -2.97 -1.69 21.39
C THR A 73 -2.70 -2.43 20.09
N LEU A 74 -1.45 -2.84 19.84
CA LEU A 74 -1.12 -3.69 18.72
C LEU A 74 -1.84 -5.05 18.78
N LYS A 75 -2.07 -5.57 19.99
CA LYS A 75 -2.81 -6.82 20.19
C LYS A 75 -4.25 -6.71 19.68
N GLU A 76 -4.90 -5.58 19.92
CA GLU A 76 -6.25 -5.29 19.43
C GLU A 76 -6.28 -5.01 17.94
N LEU A 77 -5.22 -4.39 17.39
CA LEU A 77 -5.12 -4.09 15.97
C LEU A 77 -4.90 -5.36 15.11
N LYS A 78 -4.13 -6.33 15.59
CA LYS A 78 -3.79 -7.54 14.82
C LYS A 78 -4.99 -8.26 14.18
N PRO A 79 -6.11 -8.53 14.89
CA PRO A 79 -7.28 -9.13 14.27
C PRO A 79 -7.89 -8.27 13.16
N VAL A 80 -7.87 -6.97 13.30
CA VAL A 80 -8.39 -6.03 12.28
C VAL A 80 -7.53 -6.13 11.01
N LEU A 81 -6.20 -6.15 11.14
CA LEU A 81 -5.30 -6.32 10.00
C LEU A 81 -5.50 -7.68 9.32
N ALA A 82 -5.67 -8.75 10.09
CA ALA A 82 -5.93 -10.09 9.57
C ALA A 82 -7.27 -10.14 8.81
N SER A 83 -8.31 -9.50 9.32
CA SER A 83 -9.62 -9.41 8.68
C SER A 83 -9.55 -8.67 7.34
N ALA A 84 -8.82 -7.56 7.27
CA ALA A 84 -8.63 -6.81 6.03
C ALA A 84 -7.90 -7.64 4.97
N ARG A 85 -6.87 -8.39 5.36
CA ARG A 85 -6.14 -9.30 4.48
C ARG A 85 -7.04 -10.41 3.95
N SER A 86 -7.86 -11.00 4.82
CA SER A 86 -8.83 -12.04 4.43
C SER A 86 -9.85 -11.51 3.44
N ALA A 87 -10.37 -10.29 3.65
CA ALA A 87 -11.30 -9.66 2.73
C ALA A 87 -10.70 -9.47 1.32
N ALA A 88 -9.45 -9.01 1.24
CA ALA A 88 -8.76 -8.87 -0.04
C ALA A 88 -8.54 -10.23 -0.71
N LYS A 89 -8.25 -11.29 0.07
CA LYS A 89 -8.12 -12.65 -0.44
C LYS A 89 -9.45 -13.20 -0.95
N GLU A 90 -10.54 -13.01 -0.22
CA GLU A 90 -11.88 -13.42 -0.65
C GLU A 90 -12.30 -12.77 -1.96
N LEU A 91 -11.99 -11.48 -2.14
CA LEU A 91 -12.17 -10.80 -3.43
C LEU A 91 -11.39 -11.48 -4.55
N ALA A 92 -10.14 -11.85 -4.30
CA ALA A 92 -9.31 -12.54 -5.29
C ALA A 92 -9.89 -13.91 -5.67
N ASP A 93 -10.42 -14.64 -4.69
CA ASP A 93 -10.98 -15.97 -4.88
C ASP A 93 -12.35 -15.93 -5.57
N SER A 94 -13.10 -14.85 -5.42
CA SER A 94 -14.44 -14.69 -6.02
C SER A 94 -14.45 -14.63 -7.54
N ARG A 95 -13.32 -14.34 -8.17
CA ARG A 95 -13.15 -14.13 -9.64
C ARG A 95 -14.09 -13.12 -10.29
N ALA A 96 -14.96 -12.51 -9.49
CA ALA A 96 -15.93 -11.50 -9.93
C ALA A 96 -15.46 -10.08 -9.61
N ALA A 97 -14.37 -9.93 -8.86
CA ALA A 97 -13.88 -8.64 -8.46
C ALA A 97 -13.23 -7.89 -9.63
N ASP A 98 -13.58 -6.63 -9.75
CA ASP A 98 -12.89 -5.70 -10.64
C ASP A 98 -11.40 -5.64 -10.27
N PRO A 99 -10.48 -5.75 -11.25
CA PRO A 99 -9.05 -5.75 -11.00
C PRO A 99 -8.52 -4.51 -10.26
N VAL A 100 -9.10 -3.33 -10.49
CA VAL A 100 -8.74 -2.09 -9.78
C VAL A 100 -9.13 -2.20 -8.31
N THR A 101 -10.36 -2.62 -8.03
CA THR A 101 -10.85 -2.85 -6.67
C THR A 101 -9.99 -3.84 -5.92
N LEU A 102 -9.64 -4.96 -6.55
CA LEU A 102 -8.80 -5.99 -5.95
C LEU A 102 -7.39 -5.48 -5.64
N ALA A 103 -6.75 -4.79 -6.59
CA ALA A 103 -5.42 -4.20 -6.39
C ALA A 103 -5.45 -3.15 -5.28
N THR A 104 -6.48 -2.32 -5.24
CA THR A 104 -6.66 -1.30 -4.20
C THR A 104 -6.85 -1.93 -2.82
N ALA A 105 -7.70 -2.95 -2.68
CA ALA A 105 -7.91 -3.64 -1.40
C ALA A 105 -6.60 -4.27 -0.89
N ARG A 106 -5.79 -4.85 -1.77
CA ARG A 106 -4.45 -5.33 -1.44
C ARG A 106 -3.51 -4.21 -1.00
N ALA A 107 -3.52 -3.07 -1.69
CA ALA A 107 -2.71 -1.92 -1.35
C ALA A 107 -3.06 -1.36 0.03
N VAL A 108 -4.34 -1.12 0.31
CA VAL A 108 -4.79 -0.57 1.59
C VAL A 108 -4.51 -1.54 2.75
N SER A 109 -4.86 -2.81 2.61
CA SER A 109 -4.61 -3.81 3.66
C SER A 109 -3.11 -3.98 3.95
N THR A 110 -2.26 -3.92 2.93
CA THR A 110 -0.80 -4.01 3.08
C THR A 110 -0.23 -2.74 3.71
N ALA A 111 -0.71 -1.55 3.34
CA ALA A 111 -0.31 -0.29 3.97
C ALA A 111 -0.60 -0.30 5.48
N CYS A 112 -1.78 -0.74 5.87
CA CYS A 112 -2.17 -0.89 7.28
C CYS A 112 -1.29 -1.90 8.02
N ALA A 113 -0.89 -2.97 7.37
CA ALA A 113 -0.01 -4.00 7.93
C ALA A 113 1.43 -3.53 8.17
N ALA A 114 1.82 -2.34 7.71
CA ALA A 114 3.11 -1.72 8.08
C ALA A 114 3.25 -1.54 9.60
N ALA A 115 2.15 -1.37 10.31
CA ALA A 115 2.12 -1.33 11.78
C ALA A 115 2.73 -2.57 12.43
N GLN A 116 2.66 -3.71 11.76
CA GLN A 116 3.16 -4.99 12.22
C GLN A 116 4.49 -5.37 11.56
N THR A 117 4.61 -5.12 10.26
CA THR A 117 5.75 -5.54 9.45
C THR A 117 6.23 -4.38 8.55
N PRO A 118 7.38 -3.76 8.87
CA PRO A 118 7.85 -2.55 8.17
C PRO A 118 8.08 -2.71 6.66
N THR A 119 8.38 -3.91 6.16
CA THR A 119 8.53 -4.17 4.71
C THR A 119 7.28 -3.82 3.92
N ASN A 120 6.11 -3.83 4.55
CA ASN A 120 4.85 -3.44 3.95
C ASN A 120 4.80 -1.94 3.59
N ALA A 121 5.69 -1.11 4.12
CA ALA A 121 5.84 0.28 3.73
C ALA A 121 6.33 0.45 2.27
N LEU A 122 6.92 -0.58 1.68
CA LEU A 122 7.19 -0.64 0.24
C LEU A 122 6.16 -1.51 -0.49
N GLY A 123 5.82 -2.66 0.08
CA GLY A 123 4.96 -3.65 -0.57
C GLY A 123 3.59 -3.09 -0.98
N PHE A 124 2.99 -2.24 -0.17
CA PHE A 124 1.68 -1.65 -0.50
C PHE A 124 1.72 -0.78 -1.76
N LEU A 125 2.86 -0.15 -2.05
CA LEU A 125 3.04 0.69 -3.23
C LEU A 125 3.01 -0.11 -4.53
N LEU A 126 3.48 -1.36 -4.50
CA LEU A 126 3.48 -2.22 -5.68
C LEU A 126 2.06 -2.65 -6.07
N TYR A 127 1.21 -2.88 -5.08
CA TYR A 127 -0.23 -3.09 -5.31
C TYR A 127 -0.93 -1.79 -5.71
N GLY A 128 -0.58 -0.69 -5.07
CA GLY A 128 -1.12 0.63 -5.41
C GLY A 128 -0.75 1.08 -6.81
N ALA A 129 0.49 0.82 -7.24
CA ALA A 129 0.94 1.09 -8.62
C ALA A 129 0.12 0.30 -9.63
N ALA A 130 -0.21 -0.97 -9.34
CA ALA A 130 -1.11 -1.76 -10.17
C ALA A 130 -2.52 -1.16 -10.22
N ALA A 131 -3.08 -0.77 -9.06
CA ALA A 131 -4.39 -0.15 -8.99
C ALA A 131 -4.47 1.14 -9.81
N CYS A 132 -3.49 2.03 -9.66
CA CYS A 132 -3.42 3.30 -10.40
C CYS A 132 -3.26 3.07 -11.91
N ALA A 133 -2.38 2.16 -12.30
CA ALA A 133 -2.13 1.86 -13.71
C ALA A 133 -3.38 1.29 -14.40
N TYR A 134 -4.06 0.34 -13.76
CA TYR A 134 -5.28 -0.27 -14.31
C TYR A 134 -6.46 0.70 -14.31
N HIS A 135 -6.55 1.56 -13.30
CA HIS A 135 -7.58 2.59 -13.27
C HIS A 135 -7.41 3.63 -14.37
N SER A 136 -6.18 4.11 -14.59
CA SER A 136 -5.92 5.19 -15.53
C SER A 136 -5.86 4.75 -17.00
N ALA A 137 -5.30 3.58 -17.28
CA ALA A 137 -5.05 3.09 -18.63
C ALA A 137 -6.01 1.97 -19.08
N GLY A 138 -6.82 1.44 -18.16
CA GLY A 138 -7.66 0.28 -18.44
C GLY A 138 -6.89 -1.05 -18.37
N LEU A 139 -7.55 -2.13 -18.78
CA LEU A 139 -7.08 -3.49 -18.54
C LEU A 139 -6.43 -4.16 -19.75
N THR A 140 -6.32 -3.46 -20.87
CA THR A 140 -5.89 -4.03 -22.16
C THR A 140 -4.62 -3.40 -22.71
N GLU A 141 -3.91 -2.64 -21.89
CA GLU A 141 -2.68 -1.96 -22.27
C GLU A 141 -1.46 -2.89 -22.33
N THR A 142 -0.38 -2.38 -22.89
CA THR A 142 0.90 -3.08 -22.98
C THR A 142 1.60 -3.15 -21.62
N ALA A 143 2.45 -4.15 -21.44
CA ALA A 143 3.29 -4.23 -20.24
C ALA A 143 4.17 -2.98 -20.06
N ALA A 144 4.70 -2.44 -21.14
CA ALA A 144 5.53 -1.22 -21.11
C ALA A 144 4.74 0.01 -20.62
N THR A 145 3.48 0.16 -21.01
CA THR A 145 2.61 1.22 -20.51
C THR A 145 2.40 1.08 -19.01
N TYR A 146 2.09 -0.12 -18.54
CA TYR A 146 1.90 -0.36 -17.10
C TYR A 146 3.19 -0.15 -16.31
N ASP A 147 4.33 -0.56 -16.81
CA ASP A 147 5.62 -0.36 -16.15
C ASP A 147 5.96 1.12 -16.01
N ARG A 148 5.69 1.93 -17.03
CA ARG A 148 5.87 3.39 -16.97
C ARG A 148 4.94 4.04 -15.94
N LEU A 149 3.65 3.68 -15.94
CA LEU A 149 2.68 4.20 -14.97
C LEU A 149 3.03 3.82 -13.54
N ALA A 150 3.54 2.60 -13.35
CA ALA A 150 4.00 2.15 -12.05
C ALA A 150 5.22 2.95 -11.56
N GLU A 151 6.19 3.23 -12.42
CA GLU A 151 7.34 4.07 -12.06
C GLU A 151 6.90 5.49 -11.67
N GLU A 152 5.96 6.07 -12.41
CA GLU A 152 5.38 7.37 -12.07
C GLU A 152 4.72 7.37 -10.68
N GLU A 153 4.00 6.30 -10.33
CA GLU A 153 3.40 6.15 -9.01
C GLU A 153 4.46 5.99 -7.90
N LEU A 154 5.48 5.18 -8.12
CA LEU A 154 6.57 5.04 -7.16
C LEU A 154 7.33 6.36 -6.94
N GLN A 155 7.49 7.17 -7.97
CA GLN A 155 8.07 8.51 -7.86
C GLN A 155 7.18 9.45 -7.02
N ARG A 156 5.86 9.43 -7.22
CA ARG A 156 4.92 10.20 -6.39
C ARG A 156 4.99 9.76 -4.92
N ALA A 157 5.02 8.47 -4.67
CA ALA A 157 5.13 7.91 -3.33
C ALA A 157 6.46 8.30 -2.66
N LEU A 158 7.56 8.30 -3.41
CA LEU A 158 8.85 8.74 -2.92
C LEU A 158 8.81 10.21 -2.49
N GLN A 159 8.25 11.08 -3.30
CA GLN A 159 8.08 12.50 -2.96
C GLN A 159 7.22 12.69 -1.69
N SER A 160 6.15 11.91 -1.57
CA SER A 160 5.29 11.92 -0.39
C SER A 160 6.05 11.48 0.87
N LEU A 161 6.83 10.41 0.80
CA LEU A 161 7.62 9.94 1.94
C LEU A 161 8.73 10.94 2.29
N GLN A 162 9.37 11.54 1.30
CA GLN A 162 10.37 12.60 1.54
C GLN A 162 9.77 13.77 2.32
N ALA A 163 8.53 14.16 2.02
CA ALA A 163 7.83 15.22 2.73
C ALA A 163 7.43 14.82 4.17
N ALA A 164 7.17 13.55 4.41
CA ALA A 164 6.78 13.01 5.72
C ALA A 164 7.96 12.57 6.58
N ALA A 165 9.13 12.39 6.00
CA ALA A 165 10.30 11.84 6.67
C ALA A 165 10.81 12.77 7.80
N VAL A 166 11.23 12.13 8.89
CA VAL A 166 11.82 12.79 10.05
C VAL A 166 13.34 12.69 9.94
N LEU A 167 14.02 13.83 10.01
CA LEU A 167 15.48 13.88 9.98
C LEU A 167 16.06 13.27 11.26
N ASP A 168 17.05 12.39 11.12
CA ASP A 168 17.74 11.74 12.25
C ASP A 168 16.76 11.07 13.23
N GLU A 169 15.72 10.44 12.70
CA GLU A 169 14.70 9.80 13.53
C GLU A 169 15.29 8.70 14.42
N ALA A 170 14.83 8.67 15.68
CA ALA A 170 15.18 7.61 16.61
C ALA A 170 14.50 6.27 16.21
N HIS A 171 15.21 5.17 16.47
CA HIS A 171 14.71 3.80 16.22
C HIS A 171 14.27 3.52 14.78
N PRO A 172 15.13 3.81 13.77
CA PRO A 172 14.82 3.46 12.40
C PRO A 172 14.68 1.95 12.23
N VAL A 173 13.85 1.54 11.30
CA VAL A 173 13.63 0.12 11.02
C VAL A 173 14.88 -0.50 10.36
N SER A 174 15.08 -1.79 10.60
CA SER A 174 16.10 -2.60 9.92
C SER A 174 15.39 -3.66 9.08
N ILE A 175 15.59 -3.62 7.78
CA ILE A 175 14.88 -4.47 6.83
C ILE A 175 15.88 -5.25 5.99
N ARG A 176 15.59 -6.56 5.80
CA ARG A 176 16.21 -7.35 4.74
C ARG A 176 15.26 -7.35 3.54
N TRP A 177 15.69 -6.70 2.48
CA TRP A 177 14.93 -6.68 1.24
C TRP A 177 15.21 -7.97 0.47
N ASN A 178 14.22 -8.86 0.42
CA ASN A 178 14.27 -10.10 -0.36
C ASN A 178 13.63 -9.85 -1.74
N CYS A 179 14.37 -9.18 -2.58
CA CYS A 179 13.91 -8.82 -3.92
C CYS A 179 14.75 -9.52 -4.99
#